data_38659dc619d24de19b8aea07d33d08af
#
_entry.id   38659dc619d24de19b8aea07d33d08af
#
_cell.length_a   1.000
_cell.length_b   1.000
_cell.length_c   1.000
_cell.angle_alpha   90.00
_cell.angle_beta   90.00
_cell.angle_gamma   90.00
#
_symmetry.space_group_name_H-M   'P 1'
#
loop_
_entity.id
_entity.type
_entity.pdbx_description
1 polymer ?
#
loop_
_entity_poly.entity_id
_entity_poly.type
_entity_poly.pdbx_seq_one_letter_code
_entity_poly.pdbx_strand_id
1 'polypeptide(L)'
;KDSKLRKLQVRLEEGGAMAYTVIVSAGASEPAAMSYIAPYTGVAIAEFFMDQGKDVLIIYDDLSKHAVAYREISLLLRRPPGREAYPGDVFYLHSRLLERACRRNQKYGGGSITALPIIETQAGDVSAYIPTNVISITDGQIFLETDLFYKGIRPAVNVGLSVSRVGSTAQIKGMKKVAGTLKLDLAQYRELEVFLQFGSDLDENTKKQLERGKRSVEILKQPQYLPMVVENQIIALYALTKGFLDDVPVAQIKEFEKNLLEYTENNAKTFYKEIREQKMWTEAGEKELITAIQEFKLRA
;
A
#
# COMPACT_ATOMS: atom_id res chain seq x y z
N LYS A 1 -22.48 0.74 -11.02
CA LYS A 1 -21.05 1.19 -11.02
C LYS A 1 -20.93 2.71 -11.10
N ASP A 2 -21.75 3.40 -11.88
CA ASP A 2 -21.70 4.87 -12.06
C ASP A 2 -21.89 5.63 -10.73
N SER A 3 -22.72 5.10 -9.82
CA SER A 3 -22.91 5.70 -8.49
C SER A 3 -21.63 5.66 -7.63
N LYS A 4 -20.81 4.59 -7.76
CA LYS A 4 -19.53 4.49 -7.04
C LYS A 4 -18.50 5.46 -7.62
N LEU A 5 -18.45 5.56 -8.96
CA LEU A 5 -17.57 6.49 -9.64
C LEU A 5 -17.91 7.95 -9.27
N ARG A 6 -19.21 8.29 -9.27
CA ARG A 6 -19.66 9.63 -8.85
C ARG A 6 -19.32 9.93 -7.40
N LYS A 7 -19.47 8.97 -6.49
CA LYS A 7 -19.06 9.13 -5.09
C LYS A 7 -17.55 9.34 -4.96
N LEU A 8 -16.75 8.65 -5.75
CA LEU A 8 -15.30 8.84 -5.78
C LEU A 8 -14.95 10.25 -6.29
N GLN A 9 -15.58 10.69 -7.39
CA GLN A 9 -15.39 12.03 -7.94
C GLN A 9 -15.71 13.11 -6.89
N VAL A 10 -16.88 13.04 -6.26
CA VAL A 10 -17.27 14.00 -5.21
C VAL A 10 -16.23 14.04 -4.07
N ARG A 11 -15.74 12.89 -3.62
CA ARG A 11 -14.69 12.87 -2.58
C ARG A 11 -13.39 13.51 -3.02
N LEU A 12 -12.97 13.28 -4.26
CA LEU A 12 -11.77 13.92 -4.81
C LEU A 12 -11.94 15.42 -4.95
N GLU A 13 -13.16 15.87 -5.27
CA GLU A 13 -13.52 17.29 -5.31
C GLU A 13 -13.50 17.92 -3.91
N GLU A 14 -14.16 17.29 -2.93
CA GLU A 14 -14.17 17.72 -1.52
C GLU A 14 -12.74 17.77 -0.91
N GLY A 15 -11.89 16.81 -1.27
CA GLY A 15 -10.48 16.75 -0.86
C GLY A 15 -9.54 17.65 -1.65
N GLY A 16 -10.04 18.42 -2.64
CA GLY A 16 -9.23 19.28 -3.53
C GLY A 16 -8.34 18.51 -4.50
N ALA A 17 -8.48 17.17 -4.59
CA ALA A 17 -7.62 16.33 -5.40
C ALA A 17 -7.97 16.34 -6.90
N MET A 18 -9.17 16.79 -7.28
CA MET A 18 -9.56 16.85 -8.69
C MET A 18 -8.72 17.84 -9.51
N ALA A 19 -8.06 18.81 -8.88
CA ALA A 19 -7.18 19.75 -9.56
C ALA A 19 -5.97 19.08 -10.24
N TYR A 20 -5.60 17.87 -9.79
CA TYR A 20 -4.48 17.07 -10.33
C TYR A 20 -4.85 15.61 -10.64
N THR A 21 -6.15 15.32 -10.76
CA THR A 21 -6.64 13.95 -11.05
C THR A 21 -7.40 13.93 -12.37
N VAL A 22 -7.14 12.90 -13.17
CA VAL A 22 -7.88 12.58 -14.40
C VAL A 22 -8.56 11.22 -14.19
N ILE A 23 -9.86 11.15 -14.44
CA ILE A 23 -10.62 9.90 -14.37
C ILE A 23 -10.96 9.45 -15.79
N VAL A 24 -10.46 8.27 -16.18
CA VAL A 24 -10.81 7.61 -17.43
C VAL A 24 -11.73 6.44 -17.09
N SER A 25 -12.94 6.43 -17.61
CA SER A 25 -13.95 5.45 -17.27
C SER A 25 -14.56 4.79 -18.49
N ALA A 26 -14.74 3.47 -18.44
CA ALA A 26 -15.59 2.70 -19.32
C ALA A 26 -16.64 1.98 -18.45
N GLY A 27 -17.90 2.32 -18.66
CA GLY A 27 -19.03 1.77 -17.90
C GLY A 27 -19.32 0.30 -18.27
N ALA A 28 -19.98 -0.43 -17.36
CA ALA A 28 -20.35 -1.83 -17.62
C ALA A 28 -21.41 -2.00 -18.73
N SER A 29 -22.10 -0.92 -19.09
CA SER A 29 -23.09 -0.88 -20.17
C SER A 29 -22.48 -0.51 -21.54
N GLU A 30 -21.21 -0.13 -21.56
CA GLU A 30 -20.50 0.20 -22.79
C GLU A 30 -19.95 -1.05 -23.48
N PRO A 31 -19.72 -0.99 -24.82
CA PRO A 31 -19.10 -2.09 -25.55
C PRO A 31 -17.77 -2.54 -24.94
N ALA A 32 -17.46 -3.84 -25.00
CA ALA A 32 -16.19 -4.39 -24.52
C ALA A 32 -14.94 -3.67 -25.08
N ALA A 33 -15.03 -3.13 -26.28
CA ALA A 33 -13.98 -2.32 -26.92
C ALA A 33 -13.61 -1.07 -26.08
N MET A 34 -14.58 -0.45 -25.42
CA MET A 34 -14.32 0.71 -24.54
C MET A 34 -13.55 0.29 -23.28
N SER A 35 -13.95 -0.80 -22.66
CA SER A 35 -13.22 -1.40 -21.51
C SER A 35 -11.80 -1.84 -21.91
N TYR A 36 -11.61 -2.30 -23.15
CA TYR A 36 -10.30 -2.66 -23.67
C TYR A 36 -9.40 -1.43 -23.89
N ILE A 37 -9.94 -0.31 -24.42
CA ILE A 37 -9.15 0.88 -24.73
C ILE A 37 -8.86 1.74 -23.50
N ALA A 38 -9.76 1.79 -22.51
CA ALA A 38 -9.68 2.69 -21.37
C ALA A 38 -8.33 2.68 -20.62
N PRO A 39 -7.72 1.52 -20.27
CA PRO A 39 -6.41 1.52 -19.61
C PRO A 39 -5.29 2.10 -20.47
N TYR A 40 -5.33 1.87 -21.78
CA TYR A 40 -4.34 2.43 -22.73
C TYR A 40 -4.50 3.94 -22.88
N THR A 41 -5.73 4.43 -22.85
CA THR A 41 -6.00 5.88 -22.82
C THR A 41 -5.45 6.51 -21.54
N GLY A 42 -5.70 5.87 -20.41
CA GLY A 42 -5.17 6.33 -19.10
C GLY A 42 -3.65 6.43 -19.08
N VAL A 43 -2.94 5.40 -19.56
CA VAL A 43 -1.47 5.42 -19.54
C VAL A 43 -0.90 6.39 -20.58
N ALA A 44 -1.57 6.61 -21.71
CA ALA A 44 -1.13 7.63 -22.68
C ALA A 44 -1.21 9.05 -22.09
N ILE A 45 -2.24 9.35 -21.30
CA ILE A 45 -2.33 10.60 -20.54
C ILE A 45 -1.21 10.66 -19.47
N ALA A 46 -0.93 9.57 -18.78
CA ALA A 46 0.16 9.51 -17.80
C ALA A 46 1.53 9.77 -18.43
N GLU A 47 1.79 9.19 -19.61
CA GLU A 47 3.03 9.42 -20.37
C GLU A 47 3.19 10.89 -20.79
N PHE A 48 2.11 11.56 -21.18
CA PHE A 48 2.14 12.99 -21.50
C PHE A 48 2.67 13.84 -20.33
N PHE A 49 2.29 13.52 -19.10
CA PHE A 49 2.80 14.21 -17.93
C PHE A 49 4.23 13.75 -17.55
N MET A 50 4.53 12.47 -17.68
CA MET A 50 5.89 11.95 -17.45
C MET A 50 6.90 12.60 -18.40
N ASP A 51 6.52 12.84 -19.67
CA ASP A 51 7.36 13.50 -20.67
C ASP A 51 7.67 14.96 -20.32
N GLN A 52 6.83 15.59 -19.48
CA GLN A 52 7.06 16.91 -18.91
C GLN A 52 7.89 16.88 -17.62
N GLY A 53 8.48 15.75 -17.26
CA GLY A 53 9.27 15.60 -16.03
C GLY A 53 8.44 15.45 -14.74
N LYS A 54 7.12 15.18 -14.85
CA LYS A 54 6.25 14.99 -13.68
C LYS A 54 6.21 13.55 -13.24
N ASP A 55 5.97 13.35 -11.94
CA ASP A 55 5.70 12.03 -11.37
C ASP A 55 4.19 11.76 -11.38
N VAL A 56 3.78 10.62 -11.94
CA VAL A 56 2.38 10.24 -12.13
C VAL A 56 2.09 8.95 -11.39
N LEU A 57 0.98 8.91 -10.66
CA LEU A 57 0.39 7.68 -10.14
C LEU A 57 -0.80 7.29 -11.02
N ILE A 58 -0.78 6.07 -11.56
CA ILE A 58 -1.92 5.51 -12.31
C ILE A 58 -2.48 4.28 -11.58
N ILE A 59 -3.80 4.25 -11.40
CA ILE A 59 -4.51 3.14 -10.77
C ILE A 59 -5.44 2.52 -11.82
N TYR A 60 -5.30 1.20 -12.03
CA TYR A 60 -6.17 0.44 -12.92
C TYR A 60 -7.19 -0.37 -12.09
N ASP A 61 -8.44 0.07 -12.02
CA ASP A 61 -9.53 -0.59 -11.30
C ASP A 61 -10.59 -1.13 -12.29
N ASP A 62 -10.47 -2.37 -12.76
CA ASP A 62 -9.42 -3.36 -12.52
C ASP A 62 -8.98 -4.05 -13.83
N LEU A 63 -7.80 -4.66 -13.82
CA LEU A 63 -7.28 -5.36 -15.00
C LEU A 63 -7.89 -6.77 -15.20
N SER A 64 -8.57 -7.32 -14.20
CA SER A 64 -9.36 -8.56 -14.38
C SER A 64 -10.49 -8.32 -15.38
N LYS A 65 -11.22 -7.20 -15.25
CA LYS A 65 -12.26 -6.81 -16.22
C LYS A 65 -11.70 -6.46 -17.59
N HIS A 66 -10.52 -5.86 -17.63
CA HIS A 66 -9.79 -5.60 -18.88
C HIS A 66 -9.50 -6.92 -19.64
N ALA A 67 -9.02 -7.96 -18.93
CA ALA A 67 -8.80 -9.28 -19.51
C ALA A 67 -10.11 -9.93 -20.01
N VAL A 68 -11.19 -9.81 -19.22
CA VAL A 68 -12.53 -10.33 -19.62
C VAL A 68 -13.01 -9.63 -20.88
N ALA A 69 -12.90 -8.31 -21.00
CA ALA A 69 -13.27 -7.59 -22.20
C ALA A 69 -12.46 -8.04 -23.42
N TYR A 70 -11.17 -8.28 -23.24
CA TYR A 70 -10.31 -8.79 -24.32
C TYR A 70 -10.66 -10.22 -24.73
N ARG A 71 -11.02 -11.08 -23.77
CA ARG A 71 -11.53 -12.43 -24.02
C ARG A 71 -12.82 -12.38 -24.84
N GLU A 72 -13.77 -11.52 -24.48
CA GLU A 72 -15.02 -11.32 -25.19
C GLU A 72 -14.78 -10.91 -26.65
N ILE A 73 -13.97 -9.88 -26.88
CA ILE A 73 -13.60 -9.41 -28.22
C ILE A 73 -12.95 -10.54 -29.02
N SER A 74 -12.04 -11.30 -28.42
CA SER A 74 -11.31 -12.37 -29.09
C SER A 74 -12.24 -13.52 -29.51
N LEU A 75 -13.19 -13.90 -28.65
CA LEU A 75 -14.18 -14.93 -28.95
C LEU A 75 -15.15 -14.49 -30.07
N LEU A 76 -15.60 -13.23 -30.04
CA LEU A 76 -16.42 -12.66 -31.11
C LEU A 76 -15.70 -12.67 -32.46
N LEU A 77 -14.39 -12.43 -32.45
CA LEU A 77 -13.52 -12.53 -33.62
C LEU A 77 -13.12 -13.97 -33.99
N ARG A 78 -13.70 -14.97 -33.31
CA ARG A 78 -13.45 -16.40 -33.51
C ARG A 78 -11.97 -16.79 -33.38
N ARG A 79 -11.22 -16.08 -32.54
CA ARG A 79 -9.85 -16.47 -32.20
C ARG A 79 -9.89 -17.75 -31.33
N PRO A 80 -8.97 -18.71 -31.55
CA PRO A 80 -8.94 -19.94 -30.76
C PRO A 80 -8.70 -19.61 -29.28
N PRO A 81 -9.56 -20.14 -28.36
CA PRO A 81 -9.36 -19.92 -26.92
C PRO A 81 -8.24 -20.79 -26.40
N GLY A 82 -7.48 -20.24 -25.44
CA GLY A 82 -6.50 -20.96 -24.63
C GLY A 82 -7.02 -21.25 -23.21
N ARG A 83 -6.12 -21.20 -22.23
CA ARG A 83 -6.45 -21.42 -20.81
C ARG A 83 -7.55 -20.48 -20.34
N GLU A 84 -8.54 -20.99 -19.63
CA GLU A 84 -9.70 -20.24 -19.12
C GLU A 84 -10.45 -19.44 -20.23
N ALA A 85 -10.39 -19.95 -21.46
CA ALA A 85 -10.93 -19.31 -22.67
C ALA A 85 -10.31 -17.94 -23.01
N TYR A 86 -9.23 -17.57 -22.39
CA TYR A 86 -8.47 -16.38 -22.79
C TYR A 86 -7.70 -16.63 -24.10
N PRO A 87 -7.49 -15.60 -24.93
CA PRO A 87 -6.63 -15.74 -26.10
C PRO A 87 -5.18 -15.94 -25.71
N GLY A 88 -4.40 -16.60 -26.55
CA GLY A 88 -2.99 -16.95 -26.26
C GLY A 88 -2.08 -15.75 -25.98
N ASP A 89 -2.46 -14.54 -26.39
CA ASP A 89 -1.73 -13.29 -26.22
C ASP A 89 -2.21 -12.44 -25.04
N VAL A 90 -3.02 -12.99 -24.12
CA VAL A 90 -3.52 -12.23 -22.95
C VAL A 90 -2.41 -11.75 -22.03
N PHE A 91 -1.28 -12.47 -21.94
CA PHE A 91 -0.11 -11.99 -21.22
C PHE A 91 0.38 -10.66 -21.80
N TYR A 92 0.48 -10.59 -23.11
CA TYR A 92 0.92 -9.38 -23.81
C TYR A 92 -0.05 -8.20 -23.66
N LEU A 93 -1.35 -8.47 -23.47
CA LEU A 93 -2.36 -7.44 -23.15
C LEU A 93 -1.91 -6.58 -21.95
N HIS A 94 -1.48 -7.23 -20.86
CA HIS A 94 -1.09 -6.56 -19.63
C HIS A 94 0.39 -6.14 -19.62
N SER A 95 1.30 -6.93 -20.18
CA SER A 95 2.71 -6.59 -20.19
C SER A 95 2.98 -5.31 -21.00
N ARG A 96 2.42 -5.16 -22.20
CA ARG A 96 2.56 -3.94 -23.00
C ARG A 96 1.90 -2.70 -22.38
N LEU A 97 0.98 -2.89 -21.41
CA LEU A 97 0.38 -1.80 -20.64
C LEU A 97 1.26 -1.42 -19.45
N LEU A 98 1.66 -2.41 -18.66
CA LEU A 98 2.34 -2.21 -17.39
C LEU A 98 3.82 -1.84 -17.53
N GLU A 99 4.51 -2.34 -18.56
CA GLU A 99 5.90 -1.98 -18.86
C GLU A 99 6.08 -0.50 -19.32
N ARG A 100 4.99 0.21 -19.56
CA ARG A 100 5.01 1.65 -19.79
C ARG A 100 5.22 2.46 -18.50
N ALA A 101 4.97 1.85 -17.33
CA ALA A 101 5.29 2.43 -16.04
C ALA A 101 6.81 2.34 -15.79
N CYS A 102 7.46 3.49 -15.74
CA CYS A 102 8.91 3.57 -15.56
C CYS A 102 9.32 4.90 -14.95
N ARG A 103 10.59 5.02 -14.57
CA ARG A 103 11.22 6.30 -14.27
C ARG A 103 12.24 6.63 -15.36
N ARG A 104 12.08 7.79 -15.96
CA ARG A 104 13.04 8.29 -16.94
C ARG A 104 14.28 8.85 -16.28
N ASN A 105 15.43 8.72 -16.94
CA ASN A 105 16.63 9.39 -16.47
C ASN A 105 16.57 10.90 -16.75
N GLN A 106 17.47 11.66 -16.13
CA GLN A 106 17.51 13.14 -16.25
C GLN A 106 17.64 13.64 -17.68
N LYS A 107 18.32 12.89 -18.56
CA LYS A 107 18.46 13.24 -19.98
C LYS A 107 17.09 13.31 -20.70
N TYR A 108 16.10 12.54 -20.21
CA TYR A 108 14.75 12.47 -20.77
C TYR A 108 13.70 13.10 -19.82
N GLY A 109 14.11 14.10 -19.02
CA GLY A 109 13.21 14.87 -18.16
C GLY A 109 13.02 14.36 -16.75
N GLY A 110 13.45 13.12 -16.39
CA GLY A 110 13.41 12.59 -15.02
C GLY A 110 12.04 12.24 -14.47
N GLY A 111 10.96 12.38 -15.25
CA GLY A 111 9.59 12.04 -14.82
C GLY A 111 9.38 10.54 -14.61
N SER A 112 8.30 10.17 -13.91
CA SER A 112 7.99 8.78 -13.62
C SER A 112 6.50 8.45 -13.71
N ILE A 113 6.19 7.16 -13.94
CA ILE A 113 4.86 6.59 -13.77
C ILE A 113 4.97 5.44 -12.78
N THR A 114 4.18 5.52 -11.71
CA THR A 114 3.93 4.41 -10.78
C THR A 114 2.56 3.82 -11.08
N ALA A 115 2.50 2.54 -11.45
CA ALA A 115 1.25 1.84 -11.74
C ALA A 115 0.82 0.97 -10.57
N LEU A 116 -0.44 1.09 -10.17
CA LEU A 116 -1.11 0.23 -9.20
C LEU A 116 -2.26 -0.52 -9.89
N PRO A 117 -1.99 -1.67 -10.53
CA PRO A 117 -3.04 -2.50 -11.10
C PRO A 117 -3.79 -3.26 -9.99
N ILE A 118 -5.11 -3.20 -10.03
CA ILE A 118 -5.97 -4.00 -9.16
C ILE A 118 -6.37 -5.26 -9.93
N ILE A 119 -6.26 -6.42 -9.26
CA ILE A 119 -6.68 -7.72 -9.76
C ILE A 119 -7.68 -8.31 -8.78
N GLU A 120 -8.86 -8.68 -9.27
CA GLU A 120 -9.84 -9.45 -8.51
C GLU A 120 -9.42 -10.93 -8.48
N THR A 121 -9.37 -11.52 -7.28
CA THR A 121 -9.20 -12.97 -7.10
C THR A 121 -10.51 -13.59 -6.68
N GLN A 122 -10.78 -14.83 -7.11
CA GLN A 122 -11.90 -15.61 -6.62
C GLN A 122 -11.45 -16.42 -5.40
N ALA A 123 -12.13 -16.23 -4.27
CA ALA A 123 -11.80 -16.89 -3.00
C ALA A 123 -10.32 -16.78 -2.57
N GLY A 124 -9.64 -15.70 -2.94
CA GLY A 124 -8.22 -15.49 -2.62
C GLY A 124 -7.23 -16.31 -3.46
N ASP A 125 -7.69 -16.97 -4.53
CA ASP A 125 -6.81 -17.77 -5.39
C ASP A 125 -5.92 -16.88 -6.26
N VAL A 126 -4.69 -16.70 -5.82
CA VAL A 126 -3.63 -15.99 -6.56
C VAL A 126 -2.95 -16.85 -7.61
N SER A 127 -3.22 -18.17 -7.64
CA SER A 127 -2.64 -19.10 -8.61
C SER A 127 -3.41 -19.15 -9.94
N ALA A 128 -4.57 -18.46 -10.01
CA ALA A 128 -5.35 -18.31 -11.22
C ALA A 128 -4.57 -17.61 -12.34
N TYR A 129 -5.01 -17.76 -13.58
CA TYR A 129 -4.22 -17.38 -14.76
C TYR A 129 -3.92 -15.89 -14.84
N ILE A 130 -4.89 -15.01 -14.66
CA ILE A 130 -4.67 -13.55 -14.74
C ILE A 130 -3.86 -13.03 -13.56
N PRO A 131 -4.12 -13.39 -12.29
CA PRO A 131 -3.29 -13.00 -11.16
C PRO A 131 -1.81 -13.38 -11.34
N THR A 132 -1.50 -14.62 -11.73
CA THR A 132 -0.12 -15.08 -11.93
C THR A 132 0.60 -14.32 -13.03
N ASN A 133 -0.08 -14.01 -14.13
CA ASN A 133 0.46 -13.20 -15.21
C ASN A 133 0.85 -11.81 -14.71
N VAL A 134 -0.05 -11.12 -14.00
CA VAL A 134 0.21 -9.76 -13.52
C VAL A 134 1.28 -9.72 -12.43
N ILE A 135 1.31 -10.68 -11.52
CA ILE A 135 2.39 -10.81 -10.52
C ILE A 135 3.76 -10.96 -11.21
N SER A 136 3.83 -11.70 -12.32
CA SER A 136 5.10 -11.89 -13.04
C SER A 136 5.57 -10.62 -13.78
N ILE A 137 4.65 -9.77 -14.21
CA ILE A 137 4.94 -8.52 -14.92
C ILE A 137 5.36 -7.42 -13.92
N THR A 138 4.69 -7.34 -12.77
CA THR A 138 4.86 -6.25 -11.80
C THR A 138 6.04 -6.47 -10.85
N ASP A 139 6.48 -5.41 -10.15
CA ASP A 139 7.58 -5.46 -9.18
C ASP A 139 7.15 -5.95 -7.79
N GLY A 140 6.04 -6.62 -7.69
CA GLY A 140 5.51 -7.19 -6.48
C GLY A 140 3.99 -7.08 -6.39
N GLN A 141 3.46 -7.49 -5.24
CA GLN A 141 2.02 -7.46 -4.96
C GLN A 141 1.73 -7.04 -3.53
N ILE A 142 0.61 -6.35 -3.35
CA ILE A 142 -0.03 -6.11 -2.06
C ILE A 142 -1.22 -7.06 -2.00
N PHE A 143 -1.16 -8.05 -1.10
CA PHE A 143 -2.18 -9.08 -0.95
C PHE A 143 -3.20 -8.68 0.12
N LEU A 144 -4.48 -8.58 -0.26
CA LEU A 144 -5.57 -8.25 0.65
C LEU A 144 -6.38 -9.51 0.98
N GLU A 145 -6.63 -9.74 2.27
CA GLU A 145 -7.37 -10.91 2.76
C GLU A 145 -8.70 -10.51 3.38
N THR A 146 -9.75 -11.21 2.99
CA THR A 146 -11.10 -11.02 3.52
C THR A 146 -11.16 -11.34 5.03
N ASP A 147 -10.45 -12.37 5.48
CA ASP A 147 -10.42 -12.77 6.90
C ASP A 147 -9.80 -11.69 7.80
N LEU A 148 -8.73 -11.05 7.34
CA LEU A 148 -8.14 -9.92 8.06
C LEU A 148 -9.11 -8.73 8.14
N PHE A 149 -9.86 -8.48 7.07
CA PHE A 149 -10.85 -7.43 7.05
C PHE A 149 -11.97 -7.67 8.08
N TYR A 150 -12.48 -8.89 8.16
CA TYR A 150 -13.50 -9.24 9.16
C TYR A 150 -12.97 -9.27 10.59
N LYS A 151 -11.69 -9.57 10.79
CA LYS A 151 -11.00 -9.43 12.09
C LYS A 151 -10.75 -7.96 12.49
N GLY A 152 -11.17 -6.98 11.67
CA GLY A 152 -11.00 -5.56 11.94
C GLY A 152 -9.59 -5.02 11.64
N ILE A 153 -8.74 -5.79 10.96
CA ILE A 153 -7.43 -5.34 10.48
C ILE A 153 -7.65 -4.60 9.17
N ARG A 154 -7.52 -3.28 9.20
CA ARG A 154 -7.76 -2.42 8.04
C ARG A 154 -6.65 -1.37 7.93
N PRO A 155 -5.95 -1.30 6.77
CA PRO A 155 -6.14 -2.12 5.56
C PRO A 155 -5.84 -3.61 5.81
N ALA A 156 -6.58 -4.49 5.11
CA ALA A 156 -6.51 -5.94 5.30
C ALA A 156 -5.30 -6.57 4.57
N VAL A 157 -4.13 -5.98 4.75
CA VAL A 157 -2.89 -6.38 4.05
C VAL A 157 -2.26 -7.59 4.73
N ASN A 158 -2.11 -8.69 3.98
CA ASN A 158 -1.28 -9.79 4.41
C ASN A 158 0.19 -9.47 4.12
N VAL A 159 0.93 -9.10 5.16
CA VAL A 159 2.35 -8.71 5.07
C VAL A 159 3.24 -9.89 4.66
N GLY A 160 2.87 -11.13 5.02
CA GLY A 160 3.62 -12.33 4.67
C GLY A 160 3.58 -12.64 3.17
N LEU A 161 2.38 -12.58 2.57
CA LEU A 161 2.16 -12.84 1.14
C LEU A 161 2.45 -11.63 0.24
N SER A 162 2.52 -10.44 0.81
CA SER A 162 2.88 -9.24 0.06
C SER A 162 4.38 -9.19 -0.17
N VAL A 163 4.76 -8.89 -1.41
CA VAL A 163 6.16 -8.86 -1.84
C VAL A 163 6.43 -7.56 -2.61
N SER A 164 7.59 -6.96 -2.37
CA SER A 164 8.12 -5.88 -3.19
C SER A 164 9.53 -6.25 -3.69
N ARG A 165 9.72 -6.32 -5.01
CA ARG A 165 11.05 -6.55 -5.61
C ARG A 165 11.96 -5.34 -5.48
N VAL A 166 11.38 -4.14 -5.44
CA VAL A 166 12.11 -2.89 -5.18
C VAL A 166 12.54 -2.82 -3.71
N GLY A 167 11.69 -3.28 -2.81
CA GLY A 167 11.96 -3.39 -1.39
C GLY A 167 12.31 -2.06 -0.72
N SER A 168 13.27 -2.11 0.19
CA SER A 168 13.68 -0.94 0.97
C SER A 168 14.40 0.15 0.17
N THR A 169 14.75 -0.09 -1.11
CA THR A 169 15.38 0.94 -1.95
C THR A 169 14.43 2.08 -2.29
N ALA A 170 13.12 1.83 -2.28
CA ALA A 170 12.10 2.87 -2.46
C ALA A 170 11.85 3.70 -1.19
N GLN A 171 12.28 3.23 -0.02
CA GLN A 171 12.07 3.92 1.25
C GLN A 171 13.11 5.02 1.47
N ILE A 172 12.67 6.15 2.06
CA ILE A 172 13.61 7.15 2.59
C ILE A 172 14.42 6.53 3.73
N LYS A 173 15.62 7.05 3.97
CA LYS A 173 16.58 6.49 4.95
C LYS A 173 15.95 6.34 6.35
N GLY A 174 15.17 7.33 6.80
CA GLY A 174 14.48 7.29 8.08
C GLY A 174 13.49 6.15 8.18
N MET A 175 12.63 5.96 7.16
CA MET A 175 11.68 4.85 7.13
C MET A 175 12.40 3.49 7.13
N LYS A 176 13.44 3.35 6.33
CA LYS A 176 14.24 2.12 6.28
C LYS A 176 14.81 1.74 7.66
N LYS A 177 15.22 2.75 8.47
CA LYS A 177 15.79 2.52 9.82
C LYS A 177 14.74 1.98 10.80
N VAL A 178 13.49 2.42 10.74
CA VAL A 178 12.44 1.99 11.67
C VAL A 178 11.66 0.77 11.21
N ALA A 179 11.51 0.56 9.90
CA ALA A 179 10.69 -0.51 9.35
C ALA A 179 11.49 -1.80 9.05
N GLY A 180 12.81 -1.81 9.26
CA GLY A 180 13.70 -2.88 8.81
C GLY A 180 13.35 -4.27 9.35
N THR A 181 12.94 -4.38 10.61
CA THR A 181 12.57 -5.64 11.28
C THR A 181 11.08 -5.92 11.29
N LEU A 182 10.24 -4.92 11.00
CA LEU A 182 8.80 -4.98 11.20
C LEU A 182 8.12 -6.18 10.51
N LYS A 183 8.56 -6.51 9.30
CA LYS A 183 8.00 -7.66 8.56
C LYS A 183 8.32 -8.98 9.27
N LEU A 184 9.53 -9.13 9.80
CA LEU A 184 9.95 -10.32 10.54
C LEU A 184 9.20 -10.42 11.87
N ASP A 185 9.09 -9.31 12.59
CA ASP A 185 8.39 -9.24 13.87
C ASP A 185 6.90 -9.63 13.72
N LEU A 186 6.25 -9.16 12.65
CA LEU A 186 4.87 -9.53 12.32
C LEU A 186 4.72 -11.00 11.89
N ALA A 187 5.69 -11.56 11.18
CA ALA A 187 5.68 -12.97 10.81
C ALA A 187 5.79 -13.85 12.06
N GLN A 188 6.73 -13.55 12.95
CA GLN A 188 6.89 -14.25 14.25
C GLN A 188 5.62 -14.13 15.10
N TYR A 189 5.02 -12.94 15.17
CA TYR A 189 3.77 -12.75 15.89
C TYR A 189 2.65 -13.68 15.37
N ARG A 190 2.49 -13.78 14.06
CA ARG A 190 1.47 -14.64 13.44
C ARG A 190 1.68 -16.12 13.75
N GLU A 191 2.93 -16.59 13.72
CA GLU A 191 3.26 -17.95 14.11
C GLU A 191 2.89 -18.22 15.58
N LEU A 192 3.26 -17.29 16.47
CA LEU A 192 2.92 -17.40 17.90
C LEU A 192 1.41 -17.34 18.16
N GLU A 193 0.66 -16.52 17.41
CA GLU A 193 -0.80 -16.43 17.50
C GLU A 193 -1.48 -17.77 17.18
N VAL A 194 -0.97 -18.50 16.20
CA VAL A 194 -1.46 -19.85 15.87
C VAL A 194 -1.18 -20.82 17.02
N PHE A 195 0.02 -20.80 17.61
CA PHE A 195 0.35 -21.68 18.75
C PHE A 195 -0.52 -21.46 19.98
N LEU A 196 -0.93 -20.21 20.24
CA LEU A 196 -1.86 -19.90 21.34
C LEU A 196 -3.21 -20.60 21.23
N GLN A 197 -3.71 -20.83 20.00
CA GLN A 197 -4.98 -21.52 19.78
C GLN A 197 -4.93 -22.99 20.23
N PHE A 198 -3.73 -23.55 20.35
CA PHE A 198 -3.52 -24.93 20.79
C PHE A 198 -3.22 -25.08 22.30
N GLY A 199 -3.33 -23.98 23.10
CA GLY A 199 -3.29 -24.03 24.55
C GLY A 199 -1.91 -24.31 25.17
N SER A 200 -0.82 -23.96 24.49
CA SER A 200 0.53 -24.13 25.04
C SER A 200 0.89 -23.06 26.08
N ASP A 201 1.51 -23.48 27.19
CA ASP A 201 2.12 -22.56 28.15
C ASP A 201 3.32 -21.85 27.49
N LEU A 202 3.27 -20.52 27.43
CA LEU A 202 4.32 -19.70 26.86
C LEU A 202 5.26 -19.18 27.95
N ASP A 203 6.56 -19.18 27.67
CA ASP A 203 7.54 -18.50 28.49
C ASP A 203 7.37 -16.96 28.46
N GLU A 204 7.99 -16.26 29.41
CA GLU A 204 7.86 -14.81 29.57
C GLU A 204 8.37 -14.01 28.34
N ASN A 205 9.39 -14.50 27.64
CA ASN A 205 9.92 -13.82 26.47
C ASN A 205 8.95 -13.93 25.28
N THR A 206 8.38 -15.12 25.09
CA THR A 206 7.37 -15.37 24.06
C THR A 206 6.10 -14.56 24.32
N LYS A 207 5.67 -14.42 25.59
CA LYS A 207 4.55 -13.54 25.96
C LYS A 207 4.83 -12.08 25.60
N LYS A 208 6.04 -11.58 25.89
CA LYS A 208 6.44 -10.20 25.51
C LYS A 208 6.43 -9.98 23.99
N GLN A 209 6.95 -10.94 23.22
CA GLN A 209 6.92 -10.88 21.75
C GLN A 209 5.47 -10.84 21.22
N LEU A 210 4.59 -11.66 21.79
CA LEU A 210 3.19 -11.69 21.42
C LEU A 210 2.50 -10.35 21.71
N GLU A 211 2.70 -9.79 22.90
CA GLU A 211 2.12 -8.50 23.28
C GLU A 211 2.64 -7.35 22.41
N ARG A 212 3.92 -7.37 22.05
CA ARG A 212 4.49 -6.41 21.08
C ARG A 212 3.90 -6.60 19.71
N GLY A 213 3.71 -7.83 19.26
CA GLY A 213 3.06 -8.15 17.97
C GLY A 213 1.62 -7.64 17.90
N LYS A 214 0.82 -7.78 18.96
CA LYS A 214 -0.52 -7.20 19.04
C LYS A 214 -0.49 -5.68 18.86
N ARG A 215 0.43 -4.99 19.55
CA ARG A 215 0.61 -3.53 19.40
C ARG A 215 1.06 -3.13 18.01
N SER A 216 1.92 -3.95 17.39
CA SER A 216 2.34 -3.75 15.98
C SER A 216 1.15 -3.79 15.02
N VAL A 217 0.25 -4.76 15.20
CA VAL A 217 -0.97 -4.86 14.40
C VAL A 217 -1.87 -3.64 14.61
N GLU A 218 -2.03 -3.16 15.86
CA GLU A 218 -2.85 -1.96 16.13
C GLU A 218 -2.26 -0.69 15.52
N ILE A 219 -0.95 -0.46 15.64
CA ILE A 219 -0.27 0.70 15.02
C ILE A 219 -0.46 0.72 13.51
N LEU A 220 -0.43 -0.44 12.86
CA LEU A 220 -0.56 -0.54 11.40
C LEU A 220 -2.00 -0.39 10.90
N LYS A 221 -3.01 -0.43 11.76
CA LYS A 221 -4.38 -0.11 11.36
C LYS A 221 -4.48 1.37 11.00
N GLN A 222 -5.17 1.65 9.91
CA GLN A 222 -5.35 3.02 9.41
C GLN A 222 -6.80 3.22 9.00
N PRO A 223 -7.48 4.28 9.47
CA PRO A 223 -8.82 4.63 9.02
C PRO A 223 -8.84 4.97 7.52
N GLN A 224 -9.95 4.67 6.87
CA GLN A 224 -10.14 5.02 5.46
C GLN A 224 -10.15 6.54 5.28
N TYR A 225 -9.49 7.04 4.23
CA TYR A 225 -9.39 8.45 3.86
C TYR A 225 -8.63 9.36 4.85
N LEU A 226 -7.83 8.77 5.72
CA LEU A 226 -6.95 9.50 6.62
C LEU A 226 -5.48 9.13 6.31
N PRO A 227 -4.89 9.73 5.26
CA PRO A 227 -3.48 9.51 4.95
C PRO A 227 -2.60 10.09 6.05
N MET A 228 -1.52 9.38 6.37
CA MET A 228 -0.54 9.82 7.37
C MET A 228 0.74 10.27 6.65
N VAL A 229 1.24 11.45 7.00
CA VAL A 229 2.52 11.95 6.48
C VAL A 229 3.69 11.06 6.94
N VAL A 230 4.75 10.98 6.14
CA VAL A 230 5.84 10.02 6.37
C VAL A 230 6.56 10.25 7.71
N GLU A 231 6.64 11.49 8.19
CA GLU A 231 7.21 11.83 9.49
C GLU A 231 6.45 11.16 10.62
N ASN A 232 5.13 11.25 10.60
CA ASN A 232 4.26 10.62 11.58
C ASN A 232 4.34 9.09 11.53
N GLN A 233 4.40 8.50 10.32
CA GLN A 233 4.62 7.06 10.18
C GLN A 233 5.95 6.63 10.82
N ILE A 234 7.02 7.39 10.62
CA ILE A 234 8.33 7.10 11.21
C ILE A 234 8.26 7.20 12.73
N ILE A 235 7.62 8.22 13.31
CA ILE A 235 7.50 8.40 14.76
C ILE A 235 6.69 7.27 15.38
N ALA A 236 5.55 6.90 14.79
CA ALA A 236 4.74 5.78 15.27
C ALA A 236 5.52 4.45 15.28
N LEU A 237 6.24 4.16 14.19
CA LEU A 237 7.09 2.98 14.08
C LEU A 237 8.33 3.06 14.99
N TYR A 238 8.90 4.25 15.19
CA TYR A 238 9.99 4.47 16.14
C TYR A 238 9.54 4.17 17.57
N ALA A 239 8.40 4.71 17.97
CA ALA A 239 7.83 4.45 19.30
C ALA A 239 7.57 2.95 19.53
N LEU A 240 7.05 2.25 18.52
CA LEU A 240 6.83 0.80 18.58
C LEU A 240 8.15 0.03 18.69
N THR A 241 9.10 0.28 17.79
CA THR A 241 10.34 -0.51 17.70
C THR A 241 11.30 -0.27 18.85
N LYS A 242 11.25 0.94 19.45
CA LYS A 242 12.06 1.30 20.63
C LYS A 242 11.40 0.94 21.98
N GLY A 243 10.21 0.30 21.94
CA GLY A 243 9.54 -0.20 23.14
C GLY A 243 8.77 0.86 23.95
N PHE A 244 8.58 2.07 23.41
CA PHE A 244 7.81 3.12 24.10
C PHE A 244 6.32 2.78 24.26
N LEU A 245 5.83 1.76 23.53
CA LEU A 245 4.45 1.30 23.57
C LEU A 245 4.27 0.04 24.44
N ASP A 246 5.34 -0.53 25.00
CA ASP A 246 5.30 -1.84 25.66
C ASP A 246 4.42 -1.86 26.93
N ASP A 247 4.24 -0.74 27.58
CA ASP A 247 3.39 -0.53 28.77
C ASP A 247 1.98 0.01 28.45
N VAL A 248 1.72 0.39 27.19
CA VAL A 248 0.41 0.91 26.76
C VAL A 248 -0.55 -0.26 26.50
N PRO A 249 -1.77 -0.25 27.09
CA PRO A 249 -2.78 -1.26 26.79
C PRO A 249 -3.15 -1.28 25.30
N VAL A 250 -3.29 -2.48 24.72
CA VAL A 250 -3.57 -2.64 23.27
C VAL A 250 -4.80 -1.85 22.82
N ALA A 251 -5.85 -1.81 23.65
CA ALA A 251 -7.08 -1.06 23.33
C ALA A 251 -6.88 0.46 23.27
N GLN A 252 -5.82 1.00 23.88
CA GLN A 252 -5.53 2.44 23.92
C GLN A 252 -4.48 2.88 22.90
N ILE A 253 -3.89 1.94 22.17
CA ILE A 253 -2.77 2.22 21.22
C ILE A 253 -3.14 3.30 20.21
N LYS A 254 -4.34 3.28 19.63
CA LYS A 254 -4.75 4.26 18.63
C LYS A 254 -4.96 5.67 19.19
N GLU A 255 -5.48 5.76 20.38
CA GLU A 255 -5.63 7.05 21.09
C GLU A 255 -4.26 7.58 21.51
N PHE A 256 -3.42 6.71 22.07
CA PHE A 256 -2.04 7.05 22.41
C PHE A 256 -1.25 7.52 21.18
N GLU A 257 -1.31 6.80 20.06
CA GLU A 257 -0.66 7.19 18.80
C GLU A 257 -1.08 8.59 18.37
N LYS A 258 -2.38 8.85 18.33
CA LYS A 258 -2.91 10.17 17.94
C LYS A 258 -2.36 11.28 18.82
N ASN A 259 -2.47 11.13 20.13
CA ASN A 259 -2.03 12.15 21.08
C ASN A 259 -0.51 12.32 21.08
N LEU A 260 0.25 11.23 20.91
CA LEU A 260 1.70 11.27 20.77
C LEU A 260 2.12 12.06 19.53
N LEU A 261 1.48 11.83 18.38
CA LEU A 261 1.80 12.53 17.13
C LEU A 261 1.50 14.03 17.25
N GLU A 262 0.35 14.41 17.83
CA GLU A 262 -0.01 15.81 18.11
C GLU A 262 1.02 16.46 19.06
N TYR A 263 1.47 15.76 20.08
CA TYR A 263 2.47 16.27 21.02
C TYR A 263 3.84 16.44 20.37
N THR A 264 4.31 15.43 19.63
CA THR A 264 5.64 15.44 19.02
C THR A 264 5.75 16.47 17.88
N GLU A 265 4.67 16.76 17.16
CA GLU A 265 4.66 17.81 16.12
C GLU A 265 5.02 19.19 16.70
N ASN A 266 4.66 19.45 17.95
CA ASN A 266 4.97 20.69 18.63
C ASN A 266 6.31 20.70 19.37
N ASN A 267 6.77 19.52 19.84
CA ASN A 267 7.89 19.39 20.78
C ASN A 267 9.13 18.68 20.18
N ALA A 268 9.07 18.19 18.93
CA ALA A 268 10.20 17.57 18.22
C ALA A 268 10.41 18.20 16.83
N LYS A 269 10.38 19.51 16.76
CA LYS A 269 10.41 20.27 15.48
C LYS A 269 11.65 20.01 14.64
N THR A 270 12.80 19.84 15.28
CA THR A 270 14.06 19.52 14.60
C THR A 270 13.95 18.18 13.89
N PHE A 271 13.44 17.16 14.57
CA PHE A 271 13.24 15.84 13.99
C PHE A 271 12.34 15.87 12.74
N TYR A 272 11.19 16.54 12.84
CA TYR A 272 10.27 16.70 11.70
C TYR A 272 10.92 17.40 10.51
N LYS A 273 11.65 18.50 10.77
CA LYS A 273 12.37 19.26 9.74
C LYS A 273 13.43 18.41 9.05
N GLU A 274 14.23 17.66 9.81
CA GLU A 274 15.28 16.79 9.26
C GLU A 274 14.69 15.67 8.39
N ILE A 275 13.58 15.05 8.79
CA ILE A 275 12.90 14.04 7.95
C ILE A 275 12.40 14.66 6.65
N ARG A 276 11.80 15.86 6.69
CA ARG A 276 11.28 16.54 5.49
C ARG A 276 12.39 16.91 4.51
N GLU A 277 13.47 17.49 5.02
CA GLU A 277 14.53 18.05 4.19
C GLU A 277 15.62 17.02 3.85
N GLN A 278 16.09 16.25 4.83
CA GLN A 278 17.25 15.35 4.70
C GLN A 278 16.87 13.89 4.51
N LYS A 279 15.56 13.54 4.67
CA LYS A 279 15.04 12.16 4.59
C LYS A 279 15.62 11.22 5.67
N MET A 280 16.25 11.80 6.69
CA MET A 280 16.88 11.12 7.82
C MET A 280 17.02 12.11 8.97
N TRP A 281 17.12 11.64 10.19
CA TRP A 281 17.37 12.44 11.38
C TRP A 281 18.82 12.32 11.86
N THR A 282 19.29 13.34 12.57
CA THR A 282 20.59 13.39 13.27
C THR A 282 20.45 12.85 14.70
N GLU A 283 21.58 12.68 15.40
CA GLU A 283 21.56 12.34 16.84
C GLU A 283 20.86 13.43 17.69
N ALA A 284 20.95 14.69 17.29
CA ALA A 284 20.27 15.78 17.97
C ALA A 284 18.75 15.69 17.80
N GLY A 285 18.26 15.45 16.57
CA GLY A 285 16.85 15.22 16.30
C GLY A 285 16.31 13.96 17.01
N GLU A 286 17.11 12.88 17.07
CA GLU A 286 16.71 11.66 17.79
C GLU A 286 16.57 11.91 19.30
N LYS A 287 17.51 12.66 19.92
CA LYS A 287 17.41 13.03 21.33
C LYS A 287 16.19 13.90 21.63
N GLU A 288 15.91 14.88 20.76
CA GLU A 288 14.71 15.72 20.88
C GLU A 288 13.42 14.86 20.82
N LEU A 289 13.33 13.92 19.87
CA LEU A 289 12.20 13.00 19.76
C LEU A 289 12.05 12.12 21.02
N ILE A 290 13.15 11.52 21.50
CA ILE A 290 13.12 10.68 22.70
C ILE A 290 12.62 11.49 23.92
N THR A 291 13.15 12.70 24.10
CA THR A 291 12.73 13.58 25.20
C THR A 291 11.23 13.91 25.09
N ALA A 292 10.75 14.27 23.89
CA ALA A 292 9.35 14.56 23.67
C ALA A 292 8.43 13.34 23.96
N ILE A 293 8.84 12.13 23.54
CA ILE A 293 8.07 10.91 23.84
C ILE A 293 8.04 10.63 25.35
N GLN A 294 9.16 10.77 26.05
CA GLN A 294 9.25 10.55 27.50
C GLN A 294 8.40 11.56 28.27
N GLU A 295 8.47 12.84 27.94
CA GLU A 295 7.65 13.87 28.54
C GLU A 295 6.16 13.65 28.31
N PHE A 296 5.78 13.23 27.09
CA PHE A 296 4.40 12.88 26.78
C PHE A 296 3.92 11.72 27.66
N LYS A 297 4.70 10.66 27.80
CA LYS A 297 4.37 9.51 28.65
C LYS A 297 4.21 9.85 30.13
N LEU A 298 4.90 10.87 30.62
CA LEU A 298 4.74 11.33 32.02
C LEU A 298 3.45 12.13 32.24
N ARG A 299 2.80 12.60 31.17
CA ARG A 299 1.55 13.38 31.20
C ARG A 299 0.31 12.55 30.88
N ALA A 300 0.50 11.45 30.16
CA ALA A 300 -0.55 10.53 29.73
C ALA A 300 -0.86 9.47 30.80
#